data_35df96d94e50b383a51d063d1b08c71a
#
_entry.id   35df96d94e50b383a51d063d1b08c71a
#
_cell.length_a   1.000
_cell.length_b   1.000
_cell.length_c   1.000
_cell.angle_alpha   90.00
_cell.angle_beta   90.00
_cell.angle_gamma   90.00
#
_symmetry.space_group_name_H-M   'P 1'
#
loop_
_entity.id
_entity.type
_entity.pdbx_description
1 polymer ?
#
loop_
_entity_poly.entity_id
_entity_poly.type
_entity_poly.pdbx_seq_one_letter_code
_entity_poly.pdbx_strand_id
1 'polypeptide(L)'
;YKGHITAKMLIAACMRLKPDRVFLTELRGDEAWDYISLLNTGHPGGLMSVHANDARSVHYRIAQLAKESATGRTMDYDYILNSVKSSIDVVAYFEKTHMTELYFDPVEKFYAMRGRV
;
A
#
# COMPACT_ATOMS: atom_id res chain seq x y z
N TYR A 1 13.13 11.31 -12.54
CA TYR A 1 13.43 11.27 -13.97
C TYR A 1 12.19 10.84 -14.73
N LYS A 2 11.46 11.83 -15.21
CA LYS A 2 10.21 11.54 -15.93
C LYS A 2 10.54 10.88 -17.27
N GLY A 3 9.86 9.77 -17.54
CA GLY A 3 9.95 9.10 -18.83
C GLY A 3 11.02 8.03 -18.94
N HIS A 4 12.00 7.99 -18.04
CA HIS A 4 13.08 7.01 -18.10
C HIS A 4 13.08 6.03 -16.96
N ILE A 5 12.88 6.50 -15.73
CA ILE A 5 12.86 5.65 -14.52
C ILE A 5 11.55 5.91 -13.80
N THR A 6 10.78 4.87 -13.59
CA THR A 6 9.49 4.96 -12.90
C THR A 6 9.59 4.35 -11.50
N ALA A 7 8.64 4.71 -10.63
CA ALA A 7 8.54 4.11 -9.31
C ALA A 7 8.38 2.60 -9.42
N LYS A 8 7.60 2.13 -10.39
CA LYS A 8 7.40 0.71 -10.63
C LYS A 8 8.72 0.00 -10.94
N MET A 9 9.57 0.61 -11.75
CA MET A 9 10.88 0.05 -12.08
C MET A 9 11.79 0.00 -10.85
N LEU A 10 11.75 1.03 -10.01
CA LEU A 10 12.54 1.08 -8.79
C LEU A 10 12.10 0.02 -7.78
N ILE A 11 10.80 -0.19 -7.65
CA ILE A 11 10.28 -1.24 -6.77
C ILE A 11 10.73 -2.62 -7.25
N ALA A 12 10.68 -2.86 -8.57
CA ALA A 12 11.16 -4.11 -9.13
C ALA A 12 12.65 -4.32 -8.84
N ALA A 13 13.45 -3.25 -8.90
CA ALA A 13 14.87 -3.32 -8.56
C ALA A 13 15.08 -3.65 -7.07
N CYS A 14 14.22 -3.13 -6.19
CA CYS A 14 14.30 -3.43 -4.76
C CYS A 14 14.13 -4.92 -4.48
N MET A 15 13.32 -5.63 -5.26
CA MET A 15 13.15 -7.07 -5.10
C MET A 15 14.48 -7.81 -5.30
N ARG A 16 15.33 -7.31 -6.17
CA ARG A 16 16.65 -7.90 -6.44
C ARG A 16 17.70 -7.52 -5.42
N LEU A 17 17.64 -6.28 -4.95
CA LEU A 17 18.62 -5.75 -3.99
C LEU A 17 18.37 -6.27 -2.59
N LYS A 18 17.16 -6.75 -2.30
CA LYS A 18 16.74 -7.31 -1.02
C LYS A 18 17.02 -6.37 0.16
N PRO A 19 16.48 -5.13 0.12
CA PRO A 19 16.63 -4.24 1.26
C PRO A 19 15.82 -4.74 2.44
N ASP A 20 16.17 -4.31 3.64
CA ASP A 20 15.40 -4.67 4.83
C ASP A 20 14.04 -3.97 4.83
N ARG A 21 13.99 -2.71 4.42
CA ARG A 21 12.77 -1.91 4.39
C ARG A 21 12.73 -1.04 3.15
N VAL A 22 11.53 -0.79 2.65
CA VAL A 22 11.31 0.10 1.50
C VAL A 22 10.35 1.20 1.90
N PHE A 23 10.76 2.45 1.71
CA PHE A 23 9.92 3.60 1.98
C PHE A 23 9.53 4.27 0.67
N LEU A 24 8.24 4.50 0.49
CA LEU A 24 7.72 5.15 -0.70
C LEU A 24 7.16 6.51 -0.29
N THR A 25 7.66 7.58 -0.92
CA THR A 25 7.27 8.93 -0.50
C THR A 25 5.82 9.25 -0.78
N GLU A 26 5.25 8.70 -1.85
CA GLU A 26 3.83 8.88 -2.14
C GLU A 26 3.33 7.79 -3.08
N LEU A 27 2.17 7.22 -2.75
CA LEU A 27 1.54 6.19 -3.56
C LEU A 27 0.55 6.89 -4.51
N ARG A 28 0.78 6.80 -5.81
CA ARG A 28 -0.01 7.55 -6.79
C ARG A 28 -0.82 6.69 -7.77
N GLY A 29 -0.28 5.59 -8.26
CA GLY A 29 -0.94 4.85 -9.33
C GLY A 29 -0.32 3.50 -9.62
N ASP A 30 0.38 3.37 -10.76
CA ASP A 30 0.86 2.07 -11.24
C ASP A 30 1.72 1.29 -10.25
N GLU A 31 2.43 1.97 -9.39
CA GLU A 31 3.29 1.32 -8.39
C GLU A 31 2.52 0.79 -7.19
N ALA A 32 1.22 1.09 -7.06
CA ALA A 32 0.45 0.76 -5.87
C ALA A 32 0.42 -0.74 -5.60
N TRP A 33 0.06 -1.55 -6.59
CA TRP A 33 0.01 -2.99 -6.39
C TRP A 33 1.41 -3.56 -6.15
N ASP A 34 2.40 -3.06 -6.87
CA ASP A 34 3.77 -3.55 -6.72
C ASP A 34 4.30 -3.30 -5.31
N TYR A 35 4.00 -2.14 -4.73
CA TYR A 35 4.44 -1.83 -3.37
C TYR A 35 3.74 -2.69 -2.33
N ILE A 36 2.43 -2.88 -2.46
CA ILE A 36 1.66 -3.74 -1.55
C ILE A 36 2.18 -5.18 -1.64
N SER A 37 2.45 -5.65 -2.85
CA SER A 37 3.00 -6.98 -3.06
C SER A 37 4.38 -7.12 -2.41
N LEU A 38 5.20 -6.08 -2.53
CA LEU A 38 6.53 -6.06 -1.91
C LEU A 38 6.43 -6.20 -0.38
N LEU A 39 5.50 -5.46 0.24
CA LEU A 39 5.31 -5.54 1.69
C LEU A 39 4.86 -6.92 2.14
N ASN A 40 4.12 -7.63 1.30
CA ASN A 40 3.60 -8.97 1.63
C ASN A 40 4.55 -10.11 1.29
N THR A 41 5.65 -9.84 0.60
CA THR A 41 6.54 -10.88 0.09
C THR A 41 7.96 -10.82 0.67
N GLY A 42 8.08 -10.53 1.96
CA GLY A 42 9.35 -10.60 2.64
C GLY A 42 10.02 -9.27 2.91
N HIS A 43 9.32 -8.17 2.70
CA HIS A 43 9.84 -6.82 2.97
C HIS A 43 8.87 -6.04 3.86
N PRO A 44 8.57 -6.54 5.08
CA PRO A 44 7.64 -5.85 5.98
C PRO A 44 8.27 -4.58 6.56
N GLY A 45 7.44 -3.76 7.19
CA GLY A 45 7.91 -2.58 7.90
C GLY A 45 8.19 -1.40 6.98
N GLY A 46 7.40 -1.24 5.94
CA GLY A 46 7.50 -0.09 5.05
C GLY A 46 6.78 1.13 5.60
N LEU A 47 7.00 2.25 4.94
CA LEU A 47 6.33 3.51 5.23
C LEU A 47 5.98 4.17 3.91
N MET A 48 4.75 4.69 3.81
CA MET A 48 4.32 5.40 2.60
C MET A 48 3.34 6.50 2.96
N SER A 49 3.12 7.42 2.02
CA SER A 49 2.05 8.38 2.16
C SER A 49 1.08 8.28 1.00
N VAL A 50 -0.16 8.64 1.24
CA VAL A 50 -1.22 8.61 0.24
C VAL A 50 -2.27 9.64 0.61
N HIS A 51 -2.92 10.21 -0.40
CA HIS A 51 -4.01 11.16 -0.18
C HIS A 51 -5.33 10.42 -0.01
N ALA A 52 -6.03 10.73 1.08
CA ALA A 52 -7.34 10.17 1.37
C ALA A 52 -8.15 11.18 2.18
N ASN A 53 -9.43 10.90 2.37
CA ASN A 53 -10.32 11.83 3.08
C ASN A 53 -10.28 11.64 4.60
N ASP A 54 -9.94 10.46 5.07
CA ASP A 54 -9.82 10.14 6.48
C ASP A 54 -9.01 8.85 6.66
N ALA A 55 -8.73 8.50 7.92
CA ALA A 55 -7.88 7.33 8.19
C ALA A 55 -8.53 6.01 7.75
N ARG A 56 -9.84 5.88 7.90
CA ARG A 56 -10.52 4.63 7.55
C ARG A 56 -10.61 4.38 6.06
N SER A 57 -10.68 5.44 5.26
CA SER A 57 -10.81 5.30 3.81
C SER A 57 -9.48 4.99 3.12
N VAL A 58 -8.37 5.03 3.84
CA VAL A 58 -7.05 4.82 3.24
C VAL A 58 -6.92 3.45 2.59
N HIS A 59 -7.39 2.40 3.25
CA HIS A 59 -7.30 1.05 2.69
C HIS A 59 -8.05 0.94 1.35
N TYR A 60 -9.24 1.53 1.30
CA TYR A 60 -10.03 1.52 0.07
C TYR A 60 -9.39 2.37 -1.01
N ARG A 61 -8.79 3.50 -0.61
CA ARG A 61 -8.08 4.36 -1.57
C ARG A 61 -6.89 3.63 -2.19
N ILE A 62 -6.12 2.93 -1.39
CA ILE A 62 -4.97 2.17 -1.87
C ILE A 62 -5.45 1.03 -2.78
N ALA A 63 -6.51 0.34 -2.37
CA ALA A 63 -7.08 -0.74 -3.19
C ALA A 63 -7.57 -0.21 -4.53
N GLN A 64 -8.18 0.99 -4.55
CA GLN A 64 -8.62 1.62 -5.78
C GLN A 64 -7.45 1.95 -6.69
N LEU A 65 -6.39 2.54 -6.15
CA LEU A 65 -5.18 2.83 -6.92
C LEU A 65 -4.57 1.57 -7.50
N ALA A 66 -4.51 0.50 -6.71
CA ALA A 66 -4.00 -0.78 -7.18
C ALA A 66 -4.88 -1.38 -8.28
N LYS A 67 -6.20 -1.26 -8.14
CA LYS A 67 -7.15 -1.76 -9.14
C LYS A 67 -7.03 -1.02 -10.46
N GLU A 68 -6.72 0.26 -10.42
CA GLU A 68 -6.56 1.08 -11.62
C GLU A 68 -5.20 0.86 -12.30
N SER A 69 -4.25 0.23 -11.63
CA SER A 69 -2.95 -0.06 -12.21
C SER A 69 -3.06 -1.09 -13.33
N ALA A 70 -2.04 -1.14 -14.19
CA ALA A 70 -2.03 -2.09 -15.31
C ALA A 70 -2.14 -3.53 -14.82
N THR A 71 -1.45 -3.87 -13.74
CA THR A 71 -1.50 -5.21 -13.16
C THR A 71 -2.83 -5.49 -12.48
N GLY A 72 -3.35 -4.51 -11.74
CA GLY A 72 -4.55 -4.69 -10.92
C GLY A 72 -5.84 -4.78 -11.70
N ARG A 73 -5.87 -4.31 -12.96
CA ARG A 73 -7.10 -4.29 -13.76
C ARG A 73 -7.72 -5.67 -13.94
N THR A 74 -6.90 -6.69 -14.01
CA THR A 74 -7.36 -8.07 -14.22
C THR A 74 -7.53 -8.85 -12.93
N MET A 75 -7.27 -8.22 -11.77
CA MET A 75 -7.34 -8.87 -10.47
C MET A 75 -8.68 -8.61 -9.80
N ASP A 76 -9.11 -9.55 -8.96
CA ASP A 76 -10.32 -9.38 -8.17
C ASP A 76 -10.13 -8.29 -7.11
N TYR A 77 -11.08 -7.38 -7.01
CA TYR A 77 -11.01 -6.25 -6.07
C TYR A 77 -10.92 -6.73 -4.62
N ASP A 78 -11.69 -7.77 -4.27
CA ASP A 78 -11.67 -8.28 -2.90
C ASP A 78 -10.31 -8.85 -2.51
N TYR A 79 -9.64 -9.47 -3.46
CA TYR A 79 -8.27 -9.96 -3.24
C TYR A 79 -7.31 -8.79 -3.02
N ILE A 80 -7.44 -7.75 -3.82
CA ILE A 80 -6.60 -6.55 -3.69
C ILE A 80 -6.83 -5.90 -2.32
N LEU A 81 -8.09 -5.71 -1.95
CA LEU A 81 -8.44 -5.09 -0.66
C LEU A 81 -7.93 -5.92 0.51
N ASN A 82 -8.06 -7.24 0.43
CA ASN A 82 -7.55 -8.13 1.46
C ASN A 82 -6.03 -7.99 1.60
N SER A 83 -5.33 -7.91 0.46
CA SER A 83 -3.87 -7.75 0.46
C SER A 83 -3.45 -6.42 1.10
N VAL A 84 -4.20 -5.35 0.81
CA VAL A 84 -3.95 -4.04 1.41
C VAL A 84 -4.14 -4.10 2.92
N LYS A 85 -5.26 -4.64 3.37
CA LYS A 85 -5.56 -4.74 4.80
C LYS A 85 -4.57 -5.62 5.55
N SER A 86 -4.05 -6.65 4.91
CA SER A 86 -3.08 -7.53 5.54
C SER A 86 -1.67 -6.95 5.59
N SER A 87 -1.38 -5.92 4.81
CA SER A 87 -0.05 -5.32 4.77
C SER A 87 0.09 -4.03 5.59
N ILE A 88 -1.02 -3.34 5.88
CA ILE A 88 -1.01 -2.05 6.58
C ILE A 88 -1.33 -2.27 8.06
N ASP A 89 -0.45 -1.80 8.92
CA ASP A 89 -0.64 -1.92 10.38
C ASP A 89 -1.31 -0.69 10.97
N VAL A 90 -0.82 0.49 10.61
CA VAL A 90 -1.24 1.74 11.23
C VAL A 90 -1.44 2.79 10.15
N VAL A 91 -2.52 3.55 10.28
CA VAL A 91 -2.77 4.69 9.42
C VAL A 91 -2.84 5.95 10.29
N ALA A 92 -1.98 6.91 10.00
CA ALA A 92 -2.01 8.21 10.66
C ALA A 92 -2.48 9.25 9.65
N TYR A 93 -3.59 9.90 9.95
CA TYR A 93 -4.17 10.90 9.08
C TYR A 93 -3.82 12.30 9.59
N PHE A 94 -3.25 13.10 8.69
CA PHE A 94 -2.81 14.46 9.02
C PHE A 94 -3.64 15.49 8.27
N GLU A 95 -4.05 16.51 8.97
CA GLU A 95 -4.57 17.74 8.38
C GLU A 95 -3.52 18.80 8.60
N LYS A 96 -2.90 19.27 7.50
CA LYS A 96 -1.73 20.15 7.54
C LYS A 96 -0.61 19.47 8.35
N THR A 97 -0.24 20.01 9.49
CA THR A 97 0.85 19.49 10.31
C THR A 97 0.36 18.75 11.55
N HIS A 98 -0.96 18.57 11.70
CA HIS A 98 -1.53 17.92 12.88
C HIS A 98 -2.12 16.57 12.54
N MET A 99 -1.79 15.57 13.33
CA MET A 99 -2.42 14.26 13.23
C MET A 99 -3.79 14.34 13.90
N THR A 100 -4.85 14.15 13.11
CA THR A 100 -6.23 14.25 13.61
C THR A 100 -6.90 12.90 13.79
N GLU A 101 -6.39 11.86 13.12
CA GLU A 101 -6.96 10.52 13.23
C GLU A 101 -5.85 9.48 13.24
N LEU A 102 -6.08 8.41 13.99
CA LEU A 102 -5.19 7.26 14.01
C LEU A 102 -6.05 6.00 13.88
N TYR A 103 -5.76 5.19 12.88
CA TYR A 103 -6.44 3.91 12.68
C TYR A 103 -5.45 2.78 12.96
N PHE A 104 -5.81 1.92 13.91
CA PHE A 104 -5.04 0.74 14.24
C PHE A 104 -6.00 -0.34 14.69
N ASP A 105 -6.18 -1.36 13.86
CA ASP A 105 -7.09 -2.47 14.17
C ASP A 105 -6.37 -3.80 13.89
N PRO A 106 -5.64 -4.31 14.88
CA PRO A 106 -4.89 -5.56 14.70
C PRO A 106 -5.82 -6.76 14.51
N VAL A 107 -7.05 -6.70 15.01
CA VAL A 107 -8.02 -7.79 14.84
C VAL A 107 -8.47 -7.86 13.37
N GLU A 108 -8.80 -6.72 12.77
CA GLU A 108 -9.17 -6.68 11.36
C GLU A 108 -8.01 -7.15 10.49
N LYS A 109 -6.80 -6.71 10.80
CA LYS A 109 -5.62 -7.15 10.07
C LYS A 109 -5.42 -8.66 10.19
N PHE A 110 -5.61 -9.20 11.38
CA PHE A 110 -5.50 -10.65 11.59
C PHE A 110 -6.47 -11.43 10.70
N TYR A 111 -7.72 -11.00 10.63
CA TYR A 111 -8.69 -11.66 9.75
C TYR A 111 -8.33 -11.49 8.28
N ALA A 112 -7.84 -10.33 7.88
CA ALA A 112 -7.40 -10.10 6.51
C ALA A 112 -6.26 -11.02 6.12
N MET A 113 -5.30 -11.23 7.02
CA MET A 113 -4.18 -12.13 6.79
C MET A 113 -4.64 -13.58 6.62
N ARG A 114 -5.81 -13.92 7.15
CA ARG A 114 -6.42 -15.23 6.98
C ARG A 114 -7.40 -15.32 5.82
N GLY A 115 -7.48 -14.26 5.01
CA GLY A 115 -8.36 -14.21 3.85
C GLY A 115 -9.81 -13.89 4.17
N ARG A 116 -10.11 -13.34 5.35
CA ARG A 116 -11.47 -12.98 5.77
C ARG A 116 -11.61 -11.46 5.83
N VAL A 117 -11.99 -10.91 4.72
CA VAL A 117 -12.17 -9.45 4.64
C VAL A 117 -13.53 -9.02 5.12
#